data_2da27295cca30a237e02b1f36a28c6f1
#
_entry.id   2da27295cca30a237e02b1f36a28c6f1
#
_cell.length_a   1.000
_cell.length_b   1.000
_cell.length_c   1.000
_cell.angle_alpha   90.00
_cell.angle_beta   90.00
_cell.angle_gamma   90.00
#
_symmetry.space_group_name_H-M   'P 1'
#
loop_
_entity.id
_entity.type
_entity.pdbx_description
1 polymer ?
#
loop_
_entity_poly.entity_id
_entity_poly.type
_entity_poly.pdbx_seq_one_letter_code
_entity_poly.pdbx_strand_id
1 'polypeptide(L)'
;MLNKRSKFIFSMLCFGFAFLYIPIALVVIYSFNDSKLVTIWGGWTLKWYVELFNNENILNAALLSFRIAAITATFATIFGTMAGLILARLKQFRGRMLFTGMIASPLVMPEVITGLSLLLLFVSLQDLIGWPSQRGMNTITIAHITFSMAYVAVIIQSRLTEIN
;
A
#
# COMPACT_ATOMS: atom_id res chain seq x y z
N MET A 1 15.52 35.00 -20.58
CA MET A 1 16.81 34.27 -20.32
C MET A 1 16.74 33.61 -18.96
N LEU A 2 16.75 32.28 -18.91
CA LEU A 2 16.78 31.55 -17.63
C LEU A 2 18.13 31.76 -16.94
N ASN A 3 18.11 32.23 -15.70
CA ASN A 3 19.29 32.49 -14.88
C ASN A 3 20.07 31.16 -14.69
N LYS A 4 21.41 31.21 -14.55
CA LYS A 4 22.27 30.03 -14.33
C LYS A 4 21.72 29.10 -13.22
N ARG A 5 21.17 29.67 -12.16
CA ARG A 5 20.54 28.96 -11.04
C ARG A 5 19.28 28.18 -11.46
N SER A 6 18.47 28.75 -12.34
CA SER A 6 17.26 28.09 -12.86
C SER A 6 17.60 26.93 -13.78
N LYS A 7 18.67 27.03 -14.59
CA LYS A 7 19.15 25.93 -15.44
C LYS A 7 19.71 24.78 -14.62
N PHE A 8 20.43 25.08 -13.54
CA PHE A 8 20.94 24.05 -12.61
C PHE A 8 19.80 23.31 -11.91
N ILE A 9 18.80 24.03 -11.39
CA ILE A 9 17.61 23.41 -10.76
C ILE A 9 16.86 22.55 -11.76
N PHE A 10 16.64 23.03 -12.99
CA PHE A 10 15.99 22.28 -14.05
C PHE A 10 16.75 21.00 -14.41
N SER A 11 18.09 21.08 -14.52
CA SER A 11 18.92 19.90 -14.80
C SER A 11 18.85 18.86 -13.68
N MET A 12 18.88 19.28 -12.41
CA MET A 12 18.72 18.38 -11.27
C MET A 12 17.33 17.73 -11.23
N LEU A 13 16.31 18.50 -11.56
CA LEU A 13 14.93 17.99 -11.65
C LEU A 13 14.81 16.93 -12.76
N CYS A 14 15.33 17.23 -13.97
CA CYS A 14 15.34 16.27 -15.07
C CYS A 14 16.12 14.99 -14.72
N PHE A 15 17.28 15.13 -14.07
CA PHE A 15 18.05 13.97 -13.61
C PHE A 15 17.27 13.14 -12.58
N GLY A 16 16.64 13.77 -11.59
CA GLY A 16 15.82 13.07 -10.59
C GLY A 16 14.65 12.33 -11.24
N PHE A 17 13.91 12.97 -12.16
CA PHE A 17 12.86 12.30 -12.89
C PHE A 17 13.37 11.17 -13.79
N ALA A 18 14.46 11.40 -14.51
CA ALA A 18 15.09 10.37 -15.35
C ALA A 18 15.48 9.14 -14.50
N PHE A 19 16.11 9.37 -13.34
CA PHE A 19 16.48 8.30 -12.42
C PHE A 19 15.28 7.46 -11.92
N LEU A 20 14.13 8.11 -11.69
CA LEU A 20 12.91 7.42 -11.27
C LEU A 20 12.18 6.73 -12.42
N TYR A 21 12.08 7.38 -13.59
CA TYR A 21 11.24 6.89 -14.68
C TYR A 21 11.95 5.98 -15.66
N ILE A 22 13.28 6.09 -15.84
CA ILE A 22 14.01 5.21 -16.76
C ILE A 22 13.86 3.73 -16.38
N PRO A 23 14.03 3.29 -15.12
CA PRO A 23 13.81 1.90 -14.74
C PRO A 23 12.38 1.42 -15.06
N ILE A 24 11.38 2.27 -14.83
CA ILE A 24 9.98 1.95 -15.14
C ILE A 24 9.78 1.80 -16.66
N ALA A 25 10.32 2.74 -17.45
CA ALA A 25 10.25 2.67 -18.90
C ALA A 25 10.95 1.41 -19.44
N LEU A 26 12.09 1.03 -18.87
CA LEU A 26 12.77 -0.20 -19.22
C LEU A 26 11.90 -1.44 -18.93
N VAL A 27 11.27 -1.52 -17.76
CA VAL A 27 10.34 -2.64 -17.45
C VAL A 27 9.21 -2.70 -18.46
N VAL A 28 8.62 -1.55 -18.84
CA VAL A 28 7.56 -1.51 -19.85
C VAL A 28 8.06 -1.97 -21.21
N ILE A 29 9.26 -1.54 -21.65
CA ILE A 29 9.84 -1.97 -22.93
C ILE A 29 10.13 -3.47 -22.89
N TYR A 30 10.74 -3.96 -21.82
CA TYR A 30 11.09 -5.39 -21.68
C TYR A 30 9.85 -6.29 -21.51
N SER A 31 8.68 -5.75 -21.16
CA SER A 31 7.43 -6.54 -21.15
C SER A 31 7.02 -7.00 -22.55
N PHE A 32 7.53 -6.36 -23.61
CA PHE A 32 7.34 -6.76 -25.00
C PHE A 32 8.49 -7.63 -25.54
N ASN A 33 9.47 -7.98 -24.72
CA ASN A 33 10.60 -8.79 -25.14
C ASN A 33 10.18 -10.26 -25.36
N ASP A 34 10.51 -10.87 -26.49
CA ASP A 34 10.20 -12.27 -26.77
C ASP A 34 11.00 -13.26 -25.91
N SER A 35 12.19 -12.87 -25.47
CA SER A 35 13.03 -13.70 -24.61
C SER A 35 12.49 -13.76 -23.16
N LYS A 36 12.55 -14.95 -22.55
CA LYS A 36 12.33 -15.12 -21.10
C LYS A 36 13.46 -14.54 -20.25
N LEU A 37 14.63 -14.34 -20.84
CA LEU A 37 15.79 -13.78 -20.15
C LEU A 37 15.79 -12.26 -20.30
N VAL A 38 15.71 -11.55 -19.17
CA VAL A 38 15.71 -10.08 -19.13
C VAL A 38 16.98 -9.44 -19.70
N THR A 39 18.07 -10.19 -19.78
CA THR A 39 19.36 -9.69 -20.27
C THR A 39 19.52 -9.80 -21.78
N ILE A 40 18.62 -10.51 -22.48
CA ILE A 40 18.71 -10.78 -23.92
C ILE A 40 17.45 -10.23 -24.58
N TRP A 41 17.63 -9.36 -25.57
CA TRP A 41 16.54 -8.87 -26.38
C TRP A 41 16.25 -9.86 -27.52
N GLY A 42 15.08 -10.51 -27.47
CA GLY A 42 14.65 -11.51 -28.45
C GLY A 42 13.72 -10.96 -29.55
N GLY A 43 13.42 -9.67 -29.53
CA GLY A 43 12.46 -9.04 -30.45
C GLY A 43 11.16 -8.64 -29.78
N TRP A 44 10.30 -7.94 -30.53
CA TRP A 44 9.01 -7.48 -30.04
C TRP A 44 7.96 -8.58 -30.10
N THR A 45 7.21 -8.78 -29.00
CA THR A 45 6.12 -9.76 -28.92
C THR A 45 5.00 -9.28 -28.00
N LEU A 46 3.78 -9.77 -28.25
CA LEU A 46 2.62 -9.63 -27.36
C LEU A 46 2.22 -10.98 -26.73
N LYS A 47 2.99 -12.04 -26.97
CA LYS A 47 2.64 -13.41 -26.53
C LYS A 47 2.39 -13.49 -25.03
N TRP A 48 3.18 -12.77 -24.23
CA TRP A 48 3.06 -12.79 -22.77
C TRP A 48 1.73 -12.21 -22.28
N TYR A 49 1.19 -11.20 -22.98
CA TYR A 49 -0.12 -10.64 -22.67
C TYR A 49 -1.24 -11.61 -23.02
N VAL A 50 -1.12 -12.32 -24.15
CA VAL A 50 -2.08 -13.38 -24.52
C VAL A 50 -2.02 -14.52 -23.50
N GLU A 51 -0.81 -14.95 -23.12
CA GLU A 51 -0.60 -16.00 -22.11
C GLU A 51 -1.13 -15.57 -20.73
N LEU A 52 -0.94 -14.30 -20.34
CA LEU A 52 -1.48 -13.73 -19.11
C LEU A 52 -3.00 -13.88 -19.02
N PHE A 53 -3.73 -13.51 -20.08
CA PHE A 53 -5.20 -13.59 -20.12
C PHE A 53 -5.74 -15.03 -20.21
N ASN A 54 -4.90 -15.98 -20.60
CA ASN A 54 -5.25 -17.39 -20.63
C ASN A 54 -4.80 -18.16 -19.37
N ASN A 55 -4.07 -17.52 -18.47
CA ASN A 55 -3.56 -18.15 -17.25
C ASN A 55 -4.55 -17.96 -16.09
N GLU A 56 -5.36 -18.98 -15.86
CA GLU A 56 -6.37 -18.97 -14.79
C GLU A 56 -5.79 -18.70 -13.40
N ASN A 57 -4.58 -19.18 -13.09
CA ASN A 57 -3.96 -18.95 -11.80
C ASN A 57 -3.65 -17.48 -11.58
N ILE A 58 -3.14 -16.78 -12.59
CA ILE A 58 -2.83 -15.36 -12.52
C ILE A 58 -4.12 -14.53 -12.43
N LEU A 59 -5.15 -14.87 -13.23
CA LEU A 59 -6.43 -14.20 -13.20
C LEU A 59 -7.14 -14.36 -11.85
N ASN A 60 -7.13 -15.57 -11.29
CA ASN A 60 -7.69 -15.84 -9.97
C ASN A 60 -6.93 -15.09 -8.86
N ALA A 61 -5.60 -15.04 -8.93
CA ALA A 61 -4.78 -14.27 -7.99
C ALA A 61 -5.06 -12.76 -8.10
N ALA A 62 -5.19 -12.23 -9.32
CA ALA A 62 -5.55 -10.84 -9.57
C ALA A 62 -6.94 -10.51 -9.03
N LEU A 63 -7.93 -11.37 -9.27
CA LEU A 63 -9.29 -11.20 -8.75
C LEU A 63 -9.32 -11.24 -7.22
N LEU A 64 -8.57 -12.15 -6.61
CA LEU A 64 -8.44 -12.23 -5.15
C LEU A 64 -7.81 -10.96 -4.59
N SER A 65 -6.73 -10.47 -5.20
CA SER A 65 -6.08 -9.21 -4.80
C SER A 65 -7.03 -8.02 -4.92
N PHE A 66 -7.81 -7.96 -6.00
CA PHE A 66 -8.80 -6.90 -6.20
C PHE A 66 -9.92 -6.95 -5.14
N ARG A 67 -10.40 -8.14 -4.77
CA ARG A 67 -11.38 -8.32 -3.70
C ARG A 67 -10.83 -7.84 -2.35
N ILE A 68 -9.61 -8.25 -2.01
CA ILE A 68 -8.94 -7.80 -0.78
C ILE A 68 -8.80 -6.28 -0.78
N ALA A 69 -8.35 -5.69 -1.88
CA ALA A 69 -8.18 -4.24 -2.01
C ALA A 69 -9.51 -3.48 -1.85
N ALA A 70 -10.59 -3.93 -2.50
CA ALA A 70 -11.90 -3.29 -2.42
C ALA A 70 -12.47 -3.33 -0.99
N ILE A 71 -12.40 -4.49 -0.33
CA ILE A 71 -12.86 -4.64 1.05
C ILE A 71 -12.00 -3.78 1.98
N THR A 72 -10.68 -3.85 1.84
CA THR A 72 -9.73 -3.06 2.65
C THR A 72 -10.00 -1.58 2.50
N ALA A 73 -10.09 -1.06 1.28
CA ALA A 73 -10.33 0.36 1.03
C ALA A 73 -11.63 0.84 1.68
N THR A 74 -12.70 0.06 1.56
CA THR A 74 -14.01 0.40 2.13
C THR A 74 -13.94 0.48 3.66
N PHE A 75 -13.47 -0.57 4.33
CA PHE A 75 -13.44 -0.61 5.78
C PHE A 75 -12.39 0.33 6.38
N ALA A 76 -11.20 0.44 5.74
CA ALA A 76 -10.18 1.39 6.18
C ALA A 76 -10.67 2.83 6.08
N THR A 77 -11.41 3.18 5.04
CA THR A 77 -11.99 4.52 4.90
C THR A 77 -13.04 4.78 5.98
N ILE A 78 -13.94 3.84 6.24
CA ILE A 78 -14.98 3.99 7.29
C ILE A 78 -14.32 4.15 8.66
N PHE A 79 -13.50 3.17 9.08
CA PHE A 79 -12.90 3.19 10.42
C PHE A 79 -11.88 4.30 10.59
N GLY A 80 -11.07 4.57 9.56
CA GLY A 80 -10.11 5.66 9.58
C GLY A 80 -10.77 7.03 9.65
N THR A 81 -11.88 7.24 8.92
CA THR A 81 -12.66 8.49 9.02
C THR A 81 -13.26 8.65 10.39
N MET A 82 -13.85 7.61 10.97
CA MET A 82 -14.38 7.65 12.34
C MET A 82 -13.28 7.98 13.35
N ALA A 83 -12.13 7.34 13.27
CA ALA A 83 -11.00 7.60 14.16
C ALA A 83 -10.46 9.03 13.99
N GLY A 84 -10.29 9.51 12.76
CA GLY A 84 -9.85 10.87 12.45
C GLY A 84 -10.84 11.94 12.96
N LEU A 85 -12.15 11.70 12.80
CA LEU A 85 -13.20 12.57 13.34
C LEU A 85 -13.14 12.64 14.87
N ILE A 86 -12.99 11.50 15.55
CA ILE A 86 -12.86 11.44 17.02
C ILE A 86 -11.65 12.27 17.46
N LEU A 87 -10.49 12.07 16.83
CA LEU A 87 -9.26 12.77 17.17
C LEU A 87 -9.32 14.28 16.88
N ALA A 88 -10.03 14.70 15.82
CA ALA A 88 -10.17 16.09 15.45
C ALA A 88 -11.23 16.83 16.32
N ARG A 89 -12.37 16.18 16.58
CA ARG A 89 -13.51 16.83 17.26
C ARG A 89 -13.47 16.73 18.78
N LEU A 90 -13.04 15.60 19.31
CA LEU A 90 -12.94 15.40 20.77
C LEU A 90 -11.57 15.90 21.26
N LYS A 91 -11.54 17.14 21.76
CA LYS A 91 -10.29 17.79 22.19
C LYS A 91 -9.61 17.05 23.35
N GLN A 92 -10.38 16.55 24.32
CA GLN A 92 -9.87 15.78 25.47
C GLN A 92 -10.85 14.68 25.86
N PHE A 93 -10.35 13.44 25.98
CA PHE A 93 -11.06 12.28 26.53
C PHE A 93 -10.06 11.35 27.22
N ARG A 94 -10.55 10.54 28.16
CA ARG A 94 -9.71 9.56 28.87
C ARG A 94 -9.18 8.53 27.86
N GLY A 95 -7.87 8.35 27.83
CA GLY A 95 -7.23 7.42 26.90
C GLY A 95 -6.88 7.99 25.51
N ARG A 96 -7.06 9.30 25.28
CA ARG A 96 -6.71 9.94 24.00
C ARG A 96 -5.28 9.64 23.57
N MET A 97 -4.31 9.72 24.51
CA MET A 97 -2.90 9.46 24.21
C MET A 97 -2.69 8.02 23.71
N LEU A 98 -3.31 7.04 24.40
CA LEU A 98 -3.25 5.65 24.00
C LEU A 98 -3.90 5.43 22.63
N PHE A 99 -5.09 5.98 22.41
CA PHE A 99 -5.81 5.88 21.14
C PHE A 99 -5.02 6.50 19.98
N THR A 100 -4.43 7.68 20.18
CA THR A 100 -3.56 8.31 19.18
C THR A 100 -2.32 7.44 18.88
N GLY A 101 -1.69 6.91 19.93
CA GLY A 101 -0.54 6.02 19.78
C GLY A 101 -0.88 4.73 19.01
N MET A 102 -2.01 4.11 19.30
CA MET A 102 -2.47 2.92 18.58
C MET A 102 -2.76 3.21 17.09
N ILE A 103 -3.40 4.34 16.78
CA ILE A 103 -3.65 4.75 15.39
C ILE A 103 -2.36 5.11 14.67
N ALA A 104 -1.42 5.80 15.32
CA ALA A 104 -0.17 6.21 14.70
C ALA A 104 0.88 5.09 14.61
N SER A 105 0.77 4.06 15.45
CA SER A 105 1.74 2.96 15.54
C SER A 105 2.07 2.32 14.17
N PRO A 106 1.10 1.95 13.32
CA PRO A 106 1.41 1.35 12.02
C PRO A 106 2.18 2.26 11.07
N LEU A 107 2.12 3.59 11.27
CA LEU A 107 2.81 4.57 10.42
C LEU A 107 4.27 4.77 10.81
N VAL A 108 4.59 4.51 12.09
CA VAL A 108 5.94 4.72 12.64
C VAL A 108 6.76 3.43 12.58
N MET A 109 6.10 2.29 12.74
CA MET A 109 6.77 0.98 12.70
C MET A 109 7.08 0.56 11.26
N PRO A 110 8.25 -0.05 11.00
CA PRO A 110 8.53 -0.66 9.71
C PRO A 110 7.44 -1.68 9.33
N GLU A 111 6.98 -1.64 8.08
CA GLU A 111 5.89 -2.49 7.57
C GLU A 111 6.12 -3.98 7.81
N VAL A 112 7.39 -4.43 7.68
CA VAL A 112 7.78 -5.83 7.93
C VAL A 112 7.52 -6.24 9.38
N ILE A 113 7.84 -5.36 10.35
CA ILE A 113 7.63 -5.63 11.78
C ILE A 113 6.13 -5.66 12.08
N THR A 114 5.36 -4.73 11.54
CA THR A 114 3.90 -4.71 11.69
C THR A 114 3.26 -5.97 11.11
N GLY A 115 3.67 -6.37 9.90
CA GLY A 115 3.19 -7.59 9.24
C GLY A 115 3.52 -8.85 10.04
N LEU A 116 4.76 -8.96 10.54
CA LEU A 116 5.18 -10.08 11.37
C LEU A 116 4.43 -10.15 12.71
N SER A 117 4.21 -8.99 13.35
CA SER A 117 3.46 -8.90 14.61
C SER A 117 2.01 -9.35 14.43
N LEU A 118 1.34 -8.94 13.36
CA LEU A 118 0.00 -9.39 13.03
C LEU A 118 -0.05 -10.87 12.69
N LEU A 119 0.96 -11.39 11.98
CA LEU A 119 1.06 -12.82 11.72
C LEU A 119 1.16 -13.62 13.03
N LEU A 120 2.05 -13.21 13.95
CA LEU A 120 2.21 -13.85 15.25
C LEU A 120 0.94 -13.75 16.09
N LEU A 121 0.24 -12.62 16.04
CA LEU A 121 -1.06 -12.44 16.69
C LEU A 121 -2.07 -13.47 16.16
N PHE A 122 -2.20 -13.64 14.84
CA PHE A 122 -3.11 -14.63 14.26
C PHE A 122 -2.72 -16.07 14.58
N VAL A 123 -1.42 -16.38 14.69
CA VAL A 123 -0.96 -17.70 15.15
C VAL A 123 -1.38 -17.94 16.60
N SER A 124 -1.12 -16.98 17.48
CA SER A 124 -1.49 -17.10 18.91
C SER A 124 -3.01 -17.18 19.11
N LEU A 125 -3.80 -16.44 18.33
CA LEU A 125 -5.27 -16.51 18.38
C LEU A 125 -5.76 -17.88 17.89
N GLN A 126 -5.13 -18.45 16.86
CA GLN A 126 -5.47 -19.78 16.38
C GLN A 126 -5.25 -20.84 17.47
N ASP A 127 -4.14 -20.73 18.20
CA ASP A 127 -3.81 -21.66 19.30
C ASP A 127 -4.75 -21.51 20.50
N LEU A 128 -5.17 -20.28 20.82
CA LEU A 128 -6.00 -19.96 21.99
C LEU A 128 -7.49 -20.22 21.77
N ILE A 129 -8.03 -19.82 20.63
CA ILE A 129 -9.48 -19.81 20.36
C ILE A 129 -9.87 -20.52 19.07
N GLY A 130 -8.91 -21.15 18.37
CA GLY A 130 -9.16 -21.86 17.10
C GLY A 130 -9.44 -20.93 15.91
N TRP A 131 -9.25 -19.61 16.04
CA TRP A 131 -9.47 -18.64 14.97
C TRP A 131 -8.19 -17.83 14.70
N PRO A 132 -7.86 -17.60 13.42
CA PRO A 132 -8.49 -18.07 12.19
C PRO A 132 -8.19 -19.55 11.91
N SER A 133 -9.15 -20.31 11.40
CA SER A 133 -8.95 -21.71 11.03
C SER A 133 -7.88 -21.92 9.97
N GLN A 134 -7.74 -20.93 9.07
CA GLN A 134 -6.69 -20.85 8.04
C GLN A 134 -6.24 -19.41 7.86
N ARG A 135 -4.94 -19.22 7.62
CA ARG A 135 -4.36 -17.94 7.21
C ARG A 135 -4.57 -17.78 5.70
N GLY A 136 -5.19 -16.70 5.30
CA GLY A 136 -5.54 -16.45 3.90
C GLY A 136 -6.21 -15.10 3.73
N MET A 137 -7.17 -15.01 2.82
CA MET A 137 -7.84 -13.76 2.46
C MET A 137 -8.29 -12.93 3.67
N ASN A 138 -8.94 -13.57 4.67
CA ASN A 138 -9.49 -12.85 5.83
C ASN A 138 -8.41 -12.21 6.70
N THR A 139 -7.34 -12.94 7.02
CA THR A 139 -6.24 -12.43 7.83
C THR A 139 -5.46 -11.34 7.11
N ILE A 140 -5.23 -11.51 5.80
CA ILE A 140 -4.60 -10.49 4.95
C ILE A 140 -5.47 -9.23 4.90
N THR A 141 -6.78 -9.37 4.70
CA THR A 141 -7.70 -8.23 4.65
C THR A 141 -7.71 -7.46 5.98
N ILE A 142 -7.77 -8.14 7.13
CA ILE A 142 -7.74 -7.50 8.45
C ILE A 142 -6.41 -6.75 8.65
N ALA A 143 -5.28 -7.37 8.30
CA ALA A 143 -3.98 -6.74 8.40
C ALA A 143 -3.90 -5.46 7.55
N HIS A 144 -4.37 -5.53 6.30
CA HIS A 144 -4.42 -4.36 5.41
C HIS A 144 -5.37 -3.28 5.90
N ILE A 145 -6.56 -3.62 6.45
CA ILE A 145 -7.47 -2.64 7.05
C ILE A 145 -6.79 -1.92 8.21
N THR A 146 -6.13 -2.67 9.12
CA THR A 146 -5.45 -2.11 10.29
C THR A 146 -4.37 -1.12 9.90
N PHE A 147 -3.58 -1.43 8.87
CA PHE A 147 -2.54 -0.55 8.37
C PHE A 147 -3.13 0.67 7.62
N SER A 148 -4.05 0.42 6.70
CA SER A 148 -4.59 1.48 5.83
C SER A 148 -5.47 2.48 6.58
N MET A 149 -6.22 2.05 7.62
CA MET A 149 -7.05 2.96 8.41
C MET A 149 -6.23 4.02 9.16
N ALA A 150 -4.98 3.70 9.51
CA ALA A 150 -4.07 4.65 10.15
C ALA A 150 -3.77 5.85 9.24
N TYR A 151 -3.49 5.61 7.96
CA TYR A 151 -3.30 6.66 6.96
C TYR A 151 -4.55 7.54 6.82
N VAL A 152 -5.71 6.91 6.67
CA VAL A 152 -6.98 7.64 6.53
C VAL A 152 -7.24 8.49 7.77
N ALA A 153 -7.05 7.94 8.97
CA ALA A 153 -7.29 8.67 10.22
C ALA A 153 -6.41 9.92 10.35
N VAL A 154 -5.12 9.80 10.03
CA VAL A 154 -4.18 10.93 10.09
C VAL A 154 -4.53 12.00 9.05
N ILE A 155 -4.88 11.61 7.81
CA ILE A 155 -5.27 12.56 6.77
C ILE A 155 -6.56 13.30 7.16
N ILE A 156 -7.59 12.59 7.63
CA ILE A 156 -8.85 13.20 8.05
C ILE A 156 -8.63 14.11 9.25
N GLN A 157 -7.87 13.67 10.25
CA GLN A 157 -7.53 14.49 11.41
C GLN A 157 -6.82 15.78 11.01
N SER A 158 -5.79 15.70 10.17
CA SER A 158 -5.04 16.87 9.69
C SER A 158 -5.95 17.86 8.98
N ARG A 159 -6.74 17.39 8.01
CA ARG A 159 -7.63 18.25 7.24
C ARG A 159 -8.70 18.94 8.10
N LEU A 160 -9.26 18.24 9.08
CA LEU A 160 -10.27 18.81 9.96
C LEU A 160 -9.71 19.79 10.99
N THR A 161 -8.44 19.63 11.37
CA THR A 161 -7.79 20.61 12.28
C THR A 161 -7.36 21.89 11.56
N GLU A 162 -7.15 21.86 10.24
CA GLU A 162 -6.87 23.05 9.42
C GLU A 162 -8.11 23.92 9.19
N ILE A 163 -9.32 23.36 9.29
CA ILE A 163 -10.59 24.05 8.99
C ILE A 163 -11.19 24.72 10.24
N ASN A 164 -10.73 24.36 11.45
CA ASN A 164 -11.19 24.95 12.72
C ASN A 164 -10.18 25.95 13.28
#